data_b848676ade291060052ee897fc2f1f4f
#
_entry.id   b848676ade291060052ee897fc2f1f4f
#
_cell.length_a   1.000
_cell.length_b   1.000
_cell.length_c   1.000
_cell.angle_alpha   90.00
_cell.angle_beta   90.00
_cell.angle_gamma   90.00
#
_symmetry.space_group_name_H-M   'P 1'
#
loop_
_entity.id
_entity.type
_entity.pdbx_description
1 polymer ?
#
loop_
_entity_poly.entity_id
_entity_poly.type
_entity_poly.pdbx_seq_one_letter_code
_entity_poly.pdbx_strand_id
1 'polypeptide(L)'
;MLNAADDLLVERGFAALTIEGIAQRAGVAKQTIYRWWKSKVDILLDTLTDDAREALKWHVGTGAGAEEDLKAHLRRVADFFQEPAGQVLQALLGHAQLDDDTSASLRAGFLREQRERDVAGLRDLLAGAETTVDDRGLDHLVDLALGPLYFRVLVFGAPIDKELVDATARLTLTLARELEAGGS
;
A
#
# COMPACT_ATOMS: atom_id res chain seq x y z
N MET A 1 -6.81 14.88 14.59
CA MET A 1 -8.04 14.87 13.75
C MET A 1 -8.00 13.70 12.79
N LEU A 2 -6.92 13.48 12.08
CA LEU A 2 -6.75 12.31 11.21
C LEU A 2 -6.91 11.01 11.99
N ASN A 3 -6.23 10.79 13.10
CA ASN A 3 -6.41 9.62 13.96
C ASN A 3 -7.88 9.36 14.38
N ALA A 4 -8.70 10.42 14.51
CA ALA A 4 -10.13 10.25 14.85
C ALA A 4 -10.94 9.61 13.69
N ALA A 5 -10.51 9.80 12.45
CA ALA A 5 -11.15 9.14 11.30
C ALA A 5 -10.79 7.66 11.25
N ASP A 6 -9.52 7.32 11.49
CA ASP A 6 -9.05 5.93 11.50
C ASP A 6 -9.67 5.14 12.65
N ASP A 7 -9.67 5.71 13.86
CA ASP A 7 -10.31 5.09 15.04
C ASP A 7 -11.79 4.78 14.77
N LEU A 8 -12.52 5.75 14.18
CA LEU A 8 -13.93 5.55 13.87
C LEU A 8 -14.16 4.55 12.73
N LEU A 9 -13.26 4.50 11.76
CA LEU A 9 -13.32 3.50 10.71
C LEU A 9 -13.15 2.09 11.28
N VAL A 10 -12.16 1.90 12.13
CA VAL A 10 -11.90 0.61 12.79
C VAL A 10 -13.06 0.21 13.70
N GLU A 11 -13.62 1.16 14.49
CA GLU A 11 -14.71 0.89 15.42
C GLU A 11 -16.05 0.60 14.73
N ARG A 12 -16.37 1.29 13.62
CA ARG A 12 -17.75 1.34 13.06
C ARG A 12 -17.83 0.92 11.59
N GLY A 13 -16.71 0.76 10.95
CA GLY A 13 -16.63 0.47 9.51
C GLY A 13 -16.91 1.69 8.62
N PHE A 14 -16.57 1.57 7.34
CA PHE A 14 -16.67 2.64 6.35
C PHE A 14 -18.10 3.17 6.15
N ALA A 15 -19.10 2.27 6.17
CA ALA A 15 -20.50 2.67 5.93
C ALA A 15 -21.05 3.61 7.01
N ALA A 16 -20.67 3.37 8.29
CA ALA A 16 -21.13 4.18 9.42
C ALA A 16 -20.24 5.41 9.71
N LEU A 17 -19.11 5.56 9.01
CA LEU A 17 -18.24 6.71 9.15
C LEU A 17 -18.89 7.95 8.52
N THR A 18 -18.96 9.06 9.29
CA THR A 18 -19.50 10.35 8.86
C THR A 18 -18.57 11.50 9.24
N ILE A 19 -18.60 12.59 8.47
CA ILE A 19 -17.83 13.80 8.80
C ILE A 19 -18.26 14.37 10.16
N GLU A 20 -19.54 14.30 10.50
CA GLU A 20 -20.07 14.70 11.80
C GLU A 20 -19.47 13.89 12.95
N GLY A 21 -19.40 12.58 12.77
CA GLY A 21 -18.79 11.68 13.76
C GLY A 21 -17.30 11.96 13.95
N ILE A 22 -16.58 12.23 12.84
CA ILE A 22 -15.16 12.61 12.89
C ILE A 22 -14.99 13.95 13.62
N ALA A 23 -15.81 14.97 13.29
CA ALA A 23 -15.78 16.27 13.96
C ALA A 23 -16.01 16.17 15.46
N GLN A 24 -17.03 15.39 15.86
CA GLN A 24 -17.35 15.15 17.26
C GLN A 24 -16.20 14.44 18.00
N ARG A 25 -15.66 13.37 17.43
CA ARG A 25 -14.53 12.61 18.00
C ARG A 25 -13.27 13.49 18.12
N ALA A 26 -13.00 14.33 17.13
CA ALA A 26 -11.84 15.23 17.11
C ALA A 26 -12.02 16.49 17.98
N GLY A 27 -13.23 16.75 18.48
CA GLY A 27 -13.52 17.96 19.27
C GLY A 27 -13.44 19.26 18.45
N VAL A 28 -13.72 19.22 17.15
CA VAL A 28 -13.67 20.38 16.25
C VAL A 28 -15.04 20.69 15.64
N ALA A 29 -15.25 21.94 15.22
CA ALA A 29 -16.47 22.32 14.53
C ALA A 29 -16.52 21.68 13.14
N LYS A 30 -17.70 21.20 12.72
CA LYS A 30 -17.95 20.60 11.40
C LYS A 30 -17.47 21.49 10.23
N GLN A 31 -17.70 22.82 10.34
CA GLN A 31 -17.24 23.78 9.34
C GLN A 31 -15.71 23.80 9.17
N THR A 32 -14.97 23.49 10.22
CA THR A 32 -13.51 23.39 10.16
C THR A 32 -13.08 22.25 9.25
N ILE A 33 -13.77 21.10 9.33
CA ILE A 33 -13.50 19.95 8.47
C ILE A 33 -13.86 20.26 7.02
N TYR A 34 -15.07 20.74 6.74
CA TYR A 34 -15.53 21.06 5.38
C TYR A 34 -14.71 22.11 4.63
N ARG A 35 -13.92 22.89 5.37
CA ARG A 35 -12.98 23.85 4.76
C ARG A 35 -11.83 23.15 4.02
N TRP A 36 -11.45 21.93 4.45
CA TRP A 36 -10.31 21.20 3.92
C TRP A 36 -10.72 19.95 3.13
N TRP A 37 -11.77 19.26 3.56
CA TRP A 37 -12.22 18.01 2.98
C TRP A 37 -13.69 18.09 2.60
N LYS A 38 -14.00 17.67 1.38
CA LYS A 38 -15.38 17.68 0.86
C LYS A 38 -16.13 16.40 1.24
N SER A 39 -15.40 15.31 1.47
CA SER A 39 -15.94 13.98 1.77
C SER A 39 -15.15 13.28 2.85
N LYS A 40 -15.72 12.21 3.42
CA LYS A 40 -14.99 11.31 4.32
C LYS A 40 -13.85 10.58 3.60
N VAL A 41 -13.98 10.36 2.29
CA VAL A 41 -12.95 9.74 1.45
C VAL A 41 -11.70 10.62 1.40
N ASP A 42 -11.87 11.93 1.23
CA ASP A 42 -10.74 12.88 1.20
C ASP A 42 -9.94 12.84 2.51
N ILE A 43 -10.65 12.76 3.66
CA ILE A 43 -10.00 12.66 4.98
C ILE A 43 -9.20 11.34 5.07
N LEU A 44 -9.79 10.22 4.67
CA LEU A 44 -9.14 8.92 4.72
C LEU A 44 -7.96 8.81 3.76
N LEU A 45 -8.02 9.45 2.59
CA LEU A 45 -6.90 9.49 1.65
C LEU A 45 -5.71 10.28 2.21
N ASP A 46 -5.97 11.42 2.87
CA ASP A 46 -4.91 12.21 3.51
C ASP A 46 -4.23 11.41 4.64
N THR A 47 -5.03 10.78 5.51
CA THR A 47 -4.52 9.92 6.58
C THR A 47 -3.66 8.79 6.04
N LEU A 48 -4.21 8.04 5.07
CA LEU A 48 -3.54 6.92 4.44
C LEU A 48 -2.19 7.33 3.83
N THR A 49 -2.15 8.48 3.14
CA THR A 49 -0.94 8.93 2.43
C THR A 49 0.20 9.19 3.40
N ASP A 50 -0.08 9.82 4.54
CA ASP A 50 0.94 10.15 5.53
C ASP A 50 1.47 8.89 6.23
N ASP A 51 0.58 8.02 6.70
CA ASP A 51 0.95 6.80 7.43
C ASP A 51 1.66 5.76 6.54
N ALA A 52 1.15 5.57 5.32
CA ALA A 52 1.73 4.62 4.38
C ALA A 52 3.13 5.03 3.88
N ARG A 53 3.40 6.34 3.81
CA ARG A 53 4.71 6.84 3.33
C ARG A 53 5.86 6.32 4.18
N GLU A 54 5.70 6.24 5.48
CA GLU A 54 6.73 5.72 6.37
C GLU A 54 6.66 4.20 6.49
N ALA A 55 5.46 3.63 6.67
CA ALA A 55 5.26 2.20 6.86
C ALA A 55 5.73 1.37 5.64
N LEU A 56 5.48 1.86 4.42
CA LEU A 56 5.81 1.16 3.17
C LEU A 56 7.13 1.62 2.53
N LYS A 57 7.99 2.29 3.30
CA LYS A 57 9.30 2.73 2.82
C LYS A 57 10.22 1.55 2.51
N TRP A 58 10.88 1.61 1.36
CA TRP A 58 11.90 0.64 0.97
C TRP A 58 13.20 0.86 1.75
N HIS A 59 13.80 -0.23 2.19
CA HIS A 59 15.13 -0.26 2.79
C HIS A 59 15.93 -1.30 2.04
N VAL A 60 16.89 -0.85 1.25
CA VAL A 60 17.74 -1.70 0.41
C VAL A 60 19.20 -1.53 0.80
N GLY A 61 20.05 -2.49 0.43
CA GLY A 61 21.47 -2.42 0.70
C GLY A 61 21.81 -2.60 2.20
N THR A 62 20.99 -3.35 2.93
CA THR A 62 21.23 -3.62 4.39
C THR A 62 22.42 -4.55 4.65
N GLY A 63 22.98 -5.14 3.59
CA GLY A 63 24.07 -6.13 3.67
C GLY A 63 23.59 -7.57 3.81
N ALA A 64 22.28 -7.80 3.94
CA ALA A 64 21.71 -9.14 4.03
C ALA A 64 21.45 -9.80 2.66
N GLY A 65 21.55 -9.02 1.57
CA GLY A 65 21.31 -9.45 0.21
C GLY A 65 19.88 -9.17 -0.29
N ALA A 66 19.71 -9.14 -1.60
CA ALA A 66 18.46 -8.71 -2.24
C ALA A 66 17.23 -9.54 -1.84
N GLU A 67 17.38 -10.84 -1.61
CA GLU A 67 16.27 -11.70 -1.19
C GLU A 67 15.77 -11.34 0.20
N GLU A 68 16.68 -11.13 1.15
CA GLU A 68 16.29 -10.75 2.53
C GLU A 68 15.78 -9.31 2.59
N ASP A 69 16.33 -8.37 1.81
CA ASP A 69 15.83 -7.01 1.72
C ASP A 69 14.39 -6.99 1.14
N LEU A 70 14.11 -7.79 0.09
CA LEU A 70 12.77 -7.94 -0.47
C LEU A 70 11.81 -8.59 0.53
N LYS A 71 12.20 -9.68 1.19
CA LYS A 71 11.39 -10.31 2.24
C LYS A 71 11.08 -9.33 3.37
N ALA A 72 12.04 -8.52 3.78
CA ALA A 72 11.85 -7.51 4.81
C ALA A 72 10.84 -6.45 4.37
N HIS A 73 10.87 -6.03 3.10
CA HIS A 73 9.86 -5.12 2.56
C HIS A 73 8.47 -5.76 2.51
N LEU A 74 8.34 -6.98 2.00
CA LEU A 74 7.05 -7.69 1.95
C LEU A 74 6.46 -7.97 3.34
N ARG A 75 7.30 -8.21 4.36
CA ARG A 75 6.84 -8.29 5.76
C ARG A 75 6.28 -6.96 6.25
N ARG A 76 6.93 -5.83 5.95
CA ARG A 76 6.38 -4.49 6.28
C ARG A 76 5.04 -4.24 5.60
N VAL A 77 4.87 -4.67 4.35
CA VAL A 77 3.55 -4.61 3.68
C VAL A 77 2.52 -5.48 4.40
N ALA A 78 2.92 -6.68 4.84
CA ALA A 78 2.03 -7.57 5.61
C ALA A 78 1.63 -6.96 6.96
N ASP A 79 2.59 -6.37 7.69
CA ASP A 79 2.34 -5.70 8.96
C ASP A 79 1.45 -4.46 8.78
N PHE A 80 1.71 -3.66 7.75
CA PHE A 80 0.89 -2.50 7.39
C PHE A 80 -0.60 -2.86 7.23
N PHE A 81 -0.92 -3.99 6.58
CA PHE A 81 -2.31 -4.43 6.45
C PHE A 81 -2.99 -4.80 7.77
N GLN A 82 -2.24 -5.02 8.85
CA GLN A 82 -2.79 -5.24 10.20
C GLN A 82 -2.98 -3.94 10.99
N GLU A 83 -2.37 -2.85 10.55
CA GLU A 83 -2.46 -1.53 11.18
C GLU A 83 -3.72 -0.76 10.75
N PRO A 84 -4.15 0.28 11.50
CA PRO A 84 -5.29 1.12 11.14
C PRO A 84 -5.21 1.67 9.72
N ALA A 85 -4.05 2.17 9.28
CA ALA A 85 -3.85 2.69 7.93
C ALA A 85 -4.07 1.63 6.84
N GLY A 86 -3.67 0.39 7.07
CA GLY A 86 -3.95 -0.73 6.17
C GLY A 86 -5.44 -1.07 6.10
N GLN A 87 -6.18 -0.93 7.20
CA GLN A 87 -7.63 -1.08 7.21
C GLN A 87 -8.33 0.06 6.45
N VAL A 88 -7.79 1.29 6.53
CA VAL A 88 -8.24 2.42 5.70
C VAL A 88 -8.07 2.10 4.22
N LEU A 89 -6.90 1.60 3.81
CA LEU A 89 -6.66 1.20 2.41
C LEU A 89 -7.63 0.12 1.94
N GLN A 90 -7.85 -0.92 2.75
CA GLN A 90 -8.80 -1.99 2.43
C GLN A 90 -10.22 -1.43 2.23
N ALA A 91 -10.68 -0.55 3.13
CA ALA A 91 -12.00 0.07 3.04
C ALA A 91 -12.15 0.96 1.80
N LEU A 92 -11.12 1.76 1.47
CA LEU A 92 -11.11 2.61 0.28
C LEU A 92 -11.08 1.77 -1.01
N LEU A 93 -10.28 0.71 -1.09
CA LEU A 93 -10.23 -0.19 -2.24
C LEU A 93 -11.58 -0.90 -2.45
N GLY A 94 -12.23 -1.34 -1.37
CA GLY A 94 -13.56 -1.94 -1.44
C GLY A 94 -14.62 -0.94 -1.91
N HIS A 95 -14.61 0.29 -1.39
CA HIS A 95 -15.55 1.34 -1.80
C HIS A 95 -15.32 1.80 -3.25
N ALA A 96 -14.08 1.90 -3.68
CA ALA A 96 -13.70 2.27 -5.05
C ALA A 96 -14.21 1.31 -6.14
N GLN A 97 -14.62 0.09 -5.79
CA GLN A 97 -15.28 -0.82 -6.72
C GLN A 97 -16.74 -0.43 -7.02
N LEU A 98 -17.33 0.44 -6.20
CA LEU A 98 -18.75 0.83 -6.26
C LEU A 98 -18.92 2.34 -6.51
N ASP A 99 -17.84 3.12 -6.51
CA ASP A 99 -17.86 4.57 -6.59
C ASP A 99 -16.70 5.08 -7.47
N ASP A 100 -17.05 5.62 -8.64
CA ASP A 100 -16.07 6.05 -9.65
C ASP A 100 -15.20 7.21 -9.18
N ASP A 101 -15.74 8.15 -8.39
CA ASP A 101 -15.01 9.31 -7.89
C ASP A 101 -13.94 8.86 -6.87
N THR A 102 -14.29 7.95 -5.96
CA THR A 102 -13.33 7.33 -5.04
C THR A 102 -12.26 6.56 -5.82
N SER A 103 -12.66 5.78 -6.83
CA SER A 103 -11.74 5.03 -7.68
C SER A 103 -10.75 5.96 -8.39
N ALA A 104 -11.23 7.05 -8.98
CA ALA A 104 -10.40 8.03 -9.67
C ALA A 104 -9.41 8.71 -8.70
N SER A 105 -9.89 9.16 -7.55
CA SER A 105 -9.08 9.84 -6.52
C SER A 105 -8.00 8.94 -5.97
N LEU A 106 -8.34 7.69 -5.63
CA LEU A 106 -7.40 6.70 -5.09
C LEU A 106 -6.30 6.33 -6.10
N ARG A 107 -6.70 6.13 -7.39
CA ARG A 107 -5.75 5.81 -8.46
C ARG A 107 -4.84 6.97 -8.83
N ALA A 108 -5.38 8.18 -8.97
CA ALA A 108 -4.61 9.35 -9.35
C ALA A 108 -3.70 9.88 -8.24
N GLY A 109 -4.04 9.63 -7.00
CA GLY A 109 -3.25 9.98 -5.79
C GLY A 109 -2.42 8.82 -5.29
N PHE A 110 -2.88 8.24 -4.18
CA PHE A 110 -2.13 7.27 -3.37
C PHE A 110 -1.57 6.08 -4.17
N LEU A 111 -2.38 5.41 -5.01
CA LEU A 111 -1.91 4.19 -5.70
C LEU A 111 -0.81 4.50 -6.72
N ARG A 112 -0.92 5.63 -7.45
CA ARG A 112 0.13 6.04 -8.38
C ARG A 112 1.43 6.35 -7.66
N GLU A 113 1.37 7.16 -6.61
CA GLU A 113 2.57 7.54 -5.84
C GLU A 113 3.22 6.34 -5.15
N GLN A 114 2.41 5.41 -4.63
CA GLN A 114 2.94 4.17 -4.04
C GLN A 114 3.59 3.29 -5.11
N ARG A 115 2.94 3.15 -6.28
CA ARG A 115 3.51 2.41 -7.42
C ARG A 115 4.89 2.97 -7.84
N GLU A 116 5.00 4.29 -7.96
CA GLU A 116 6.28 4.95 -8.29
C GLU A 116 7.38 4.63 -7.26
N ARG A 117 7.03 4.63 -5.96
CA ARG A 117 7.95 4.24 -4.88
C ARG A 117 8.33 2.76 -4.94
N ASP A 118 7.38 1.88 -5.24
CA ASP A 118 7.63 0.45 -5.32
C ASP A 118 8.53 0.09 -6.51
N VAL A 119 8.30 0.71 -7.67
CA VAL A 119 9.17 0.56 -8.85
C VAL A 119 10.57 1.09 -8.57
N ALA A 120 10.70 2.25 -7.95
CA ALA A 120 12.00 2.81 -7.59
C ALA A 120 12.76 1.93 -6.58
N GLY A 121 12.09 1.50 -5.51
CA GLY A 121 12.68 0.64 -4.49
C GLY A 121 13.11 -0.73 -5.03
N LEU A 122 12.31 -1.33 -5.91
CA LEU A 122 12.68 -2.60 -6.55
C LEU A 122 13.85 -2.43 -7.52
N ARG A 123 13.89 -1.32 -8.27
CA ARG A 123 15.03 -0.98 -9.15
C ARG A 123 16.34 -0.86 -8.35
N ASP A 124 16.31 -0.13 -7.24
CA ASP A 124 17.47 0.04 -6.36
C ASP A 124 17.94 -1.29 -5.76
N LEU A 125 16.99 -2.15 -5.36
CA LEU A 125 17.27 -3.49 -4.84
C LEU A 125 17.95 -4.36 -5.89
N LEU A 126 17.44 -4.39 -7.13
CA LEU A 126 18.00 -5.17 -8.24
C LEU A 126 19.38 -4.64 -8.67
N ALA A 127 19.56 -3.31 -8.71
CA ALA A 127 20.85 -2.69 -9.00
C ALA A 127 21.91 -3.11 -7.96
N GLY A 128 21.55 -3.20 -6.69
CA GLY A 128 22.41 -3.72 -5.64
C GLY A 128 22.77 -5.22 -5.78
N ALA A 129 21.99 -5.96 -6.56
CA ALA A 129 22.23 -7.37 -6.93
C ALA A 129 22.85 -7.52 -8.34
N GLU A 130 23.31 -6.42 -8.94
CA GLU A 130 23.87 -6.37 -10.31
C GLU A 130 22.90 -6.92 -11.38
N THR A 131 21.58 -6.83 -11.14
CA THR A 131 20.53 -7.28 -12.07
C THR A 131 19.84 -6.06 -12.68
N THR A 132 19.75 -6.04 -14.02
CA THR A 132 19.15 -4.93 -14.77
C THR A 132 17.89 -5.40 -15.49
N VAL A 133 16.77 -4.71 -15.27
CA VAL A 133 15.47 -4.98 -15.87
C VAL A 133 14.91 -3.66 -16.42
N ASP A 134 14.27 -3.69 -17.59
CA ASP A 134 13.62 -2.52 -18.18
C ASP A 134 12.39 -2.07 -17.38
N ASP A 135 11.87 -0.87 -17.67
CA ASP A 135 10.73 -0.29 -16.93
C ASP A 135 9.49 -1.18 -16.99
N ARG A 136 9.23 -1.84 -18.10
CA ARG A 136 8.08 -2.76 -18.24
C ARG A 136 8.25 -4.01 -17.38
N GLY A 137 9.45 -4.56 -17.35
CA GLY A 137 9.78 -5.70 -16.50
C GLY A 137 9.67 -5.34 -15.02
N LEU A 138 10.13 -4.14 -14.62
CA LEU A 138 9.96 -3.64 -13.26
C LEU A 138 8.50 -3.53 -12.86
N ASP A 139 7.64 -3.02 -13.74
CA ASP A 139 6.20 -2.98 -13.50
C ASP A 139 5.63 -4.39 -13.25
N HIS A 140 5.97 -5.37 -14.07
CA HIS A 140 5.52 -6.75 -13.89
C HIS A 140 6.06 -7.37 -12.60
N LEU A 141 7.32 -7.07 -12.23
CA LEU A 141 7.92 -7.58 -11.00
C LEU A 141 7.24 -6.99 -9.75
N VAL A 142 6.86 -5.71 -9.76
CA VAL A 142 6.09 -5.10 -8.68
C VAL A 142 4.71 -5.75 -8.56
N ASP A 143 4.03 -6.02 -9.69
CA ASP A 143 2.74 -6.74 -9.69
C ASP A 143 2.88 -8.15 -9.11
N LEU A 144 3.95 -8.87 -9.45
CA LEU A 144 4.23 -10.19 -8.90
C LEU A 144 4.55 -10.15 -7.40
N ALA A 145 5.32 -9.15 -6.97
CA ALA A 145 5.74 -9.02 -5.58
C ALA A 145 4.57 -8.65 -4.64
N LEU A 146 3.69 -7.74 -5.08
CA LEU A 146 2.61 -7.22 -4.22
C LEU A 146 1.27 -7.90 -4.46
N GLY A 147 0.97 -8.32 -5.69
CA GLY A 147 -0.32 -8.91 -6.06
C GLY A 147 -0.79 -10.05 -5.15
N PRO A 148 0.04 -11.06 -4.85
CA PRO A 148 -0.34 -12.16 -3.95
C PRO A 148 -0.73 -11.70 -2.53
N LEU A 149 -0.07 -10.66 -2.01
CA LEU A 149 -0.34 -10.11 -0.68
C LEU A 149 -1.71 -9.41 -0.67
N TYR A 150 -1.93 -8.51 -1.65
CA TYR A 150 -3.22 -7.83 -1.81
C TYR A 150 -4.36 -8.83 -2.04
N PHE A 151 -4.15 -9.83 -2.90
CA PHE A 151 -5.13 -10.89 -3.15
C PHE A 151 -5.49 -11.66 -1.88
N ARG A 152 -4.49 -12.05 -1.07
CA ARG A 152 -4.71 -12.73 0.20
C ARG A 152 -5.58 -11.91 1.15
N VAL A 153 -5.30 -10.62 1.29
CA VAL A 153 -6.03 -9.74 2.23
C VAL A 153 -7.39 -9.35 1.68
N LEU A 154 -7.45 -8.84 0.44
CA LEU A 154 -8.69 -8.24 -0.10
C LEU A 154 -9.73 -9.26 -0.53
N VAL A 155 -9.30 -10.44 -1.02
CA VAL A 155 -10.24 -11.45 -1.52
C VAL A 155 -10.59 -12.47 -0.43
N PHE A 156 -9.60 -12.92 0.34
CA PHE A 156 -9.83 -13.96 1.35
C PHE A 156 -9.95 -13.42 2.77
N GLY A 157 -9.65 -12.15 3.04
CA GLY A 157 -9.62 -11.61 4.40
C GLY A 157 -8.65 -12.37 5.32
N ALA A 158 -7.61 -12.97 4.75
CA ALA A 158 -6.67 -13.82 5.45
C ALA A 158 -5.34 -13.11 5.70
N PRO A 159 -4.63 -13.43 6.80
CA PRO A 159 -3.33 -12.85 7.08
C PRO A 159 -2.28 -13.31 6.05
N ILE A 160 -1.29 -12.47 5.84
CA ILE A 160 -0.12 -12.79 5.03
C ILE A 160 0.86 -13.54 5.91
N ASP A 161 1.09 -14.81 5.61
CA ASP A 161 2.01 -15.67 6.35
C ASP A 161 3.45 -15.58 5.80
N LYS A 162 4.39 -16.12 6.58
CA LYS A 162 5.81 -16.12 6.21
C LYS A 162 6.08 -16.91 4.92
N GLU A 163 5.36 -18.02 4.71
CA GLU A 163 5.49 -18.88 3.54
C GLU A 163 5.16 -18.13 2.26
N LEU A 164 4.09 -17.31 2.27
CA LEU A 164 3.71 -16.48 1.14
C LEU A 164 4.77 -15.41 0.84
N VAL A 165 5.28 -14.75 1.89
CA VAL A 165 6.35 -13.74 1.74
C VAL A 165 7.61 -14.36 1.13
N ASP A 166 8.08 -15.49 1.68
CA ASP A 166 9.28 -16.17 1.23
C ASP A 166 9.14 -16.70 -0.21
N ALA A 167 7.99 -17.26 -0.56
CA ALA A 167 7.71 -17.76 -1.91
C ALA A 167 7.65 -16.60 -2.92
N THR A 168 6.94 -15.52 -2.59
CA THR A 168 6.78 -14.35 -3.45
C THR A 168 8.13 -13.69 -3.72
N ALA A 169 8.95 -13.47 -2.70
CA ALA A 169 10.28 -12.89 -2.86
C ALA A 169 11.17 -13.71 -3.79
N ARG A 170 11.23 -15.04 -3.59
CA ARG A 170 12.01 -15.93 -4.47
C ARG A 170 11.54 -15.89 -5.92
N LEU A 171 10.21 -15.98 -6.16
CA LEU A 171 9.64 -15.95 -7.51
C LEU A 171 9.93 -14.63 -8.21
N THR A 172 9.79 -13.51 -7.51
CA THR A 172 10.09 -12.18 -8.04
C THR A 172 11.55 -12.06 -8.50
N LEU A 173 12.49 -12.49 -7.66
CA LEU A 173 13.93 -12.44 -8.02
C LEU A 173 14.31 -13.46 -9.08
N THR A 174 13.63 -14.60 -9.14
CA THR A 174 13.85 -15.58 -10.21
C THR A 174 13.41 -14.99 -11.55
N LEU A 175 12.21 -14.42 -11.62
CA LEU A 175 11.73 -13.75 -12.83
C LEU A 175 12.62 -12.56 -13.24
N ALA A 176 13.13 -11.79 -12.27
CA ALA A 176 14.04 -10.68 -12.58
C ALA A 176 15.28 -11.14 -13.33
N ARG A 177 15.92 -12.24 -12.92
CA ARG A 177 17.07 -12.83 -13.59
C ARG A 177 16.74 -13.37 -14.99
N GLU A 178 15.54 -13.95 -15.16
CA GLU A 178 15.08 -14.42 -16.48
C GLU A 178 14.83 -13.28 -17.45
N LEU A 179 14.26 -12.16 -16.96
CA LEU A 179 14.04 -10.96 -17.77
C LEU A 179 15.36 -10.32 -18.21
N GLU A 180 16.38 -10.25 -17.35
CA GLU A 180 17.72 -9.79 -17.69
C GLU A 180 18.35 -10.65 -18.78
N ALA A 181 18.30 -11.99 -18.64
CA ALA A 181 18.86 -12.94 -19.61
C ALA A 181 18.14 -12.91 -20.98
N GLY A 182 16.85 -12.62 -21.00
CA GLY A 182 16.02 -12.53 -22.22
C GLY A 182 16.11 -11.19 -22.95
N GLY A 183 16.68 -10.16 -22.33
CA GLY A 183 16.84 -8.82 -22.89
C GLY A 183 18.17 -8.54 -23.58
N SER A 184 19.07 -9.55 -23.68
CA SER A 184 20.42 -9.45 -24.23
C SER A 184 20.50 -9.88 -25.69
#